data_9a4121ebfb00edbf24d829428122ac79
#
_entry.id   9a4121ebfb00edbf24d829428122ac79
#
_cell.length_a   1.000
_cell.length_b   1.000
_cell.length_c   1.000
_cell.angle_alpha   90.00
_cell.angle_beta   90.00
_cell.angle_gamma   90.00
#
_symmetry.space_group_name_H-M   'P 1'
#
loop_
_entity.id
_entity.type
_entity.pdbx_description
1 polymer ?
#
loop_
_entity_poly.entity_id
_entity_poly.type
_entity_poly.pdbx_seq_one_letter_code
_entity_poly.pdbx_strand_id
1 'polypeptide(L)'
;ARDLPWSISLIKDKSGIRLKLIETDYSRSQFPFFFTLIMDVQLKEKSLQISVKIYNQSKDSMPFSFGLHPYFQVSNLQKIKIDGLPEKCIDQTNMKVTNASDQIRILAKGVDFLSYPSSSVKLFDSLSRNVIELIYQEPMDTSVIWTDPPRQMVCLEPWTSPRNSLVTGDRKLEIKPEEYIELFTTFKHNSF
;
A
#
# COMPACT_ATOMS: atom_id res chain seq x y z
N ALA A 1 11.67 2.51 7.36
CA ALA A 1 11.93 3.04 6.02
C ALA A 1 11.37 4.46 5.81
N ARG A 2 10.21 4.80 6.40
CA ARG A 2 9.51 6.08 6.17
C ARG A 2 10.37 7.32 6.50
N ASP A 3 11.10 7.30 7.60
CA ASP A 3 11.86 8.43 8.12
C ASP A 3 13.38 8.29 7.88
N LEU A 4 13.78 7.42 6.97
CA LEU A 4 15.18 7.22 6.59
C LEU A 4 15.48 7.92 5.25
N PRO A 5 16.74 8.35 5.03
CA PRO A 5 17.12 8.99 3.78
C PRO A 5 17.14 7.99 2.61
N TRP A 6 16.53 8.39 1.50
CA TRP A 6 16.54 7.66 0.24
C TRP A 6 17.43 8.35 -0.77
N SER A 7 18.27 7.63 -1.49
CA SER A 7 18.94 8.12 -2.67
C SER A 7 18.00 8.01 -3.89
N ILE A 8 18.08 8.99 -4.80
CA ILE A 8 17.21 9.08 -5.97
C ILE A 8 18.06 9.05 -7.22
N SER A 9 17.63 8.29 -8.23
CA SER A 9 18.20 8.27 -9.58
C SER A 9 17.10 8.12 -10.63
N LEU A 10 17.38 8.47 -11.87
CA LEU A 10 16.49 8.20 -12.99
C LEU A 10 16.57 6.71 -13.38
N ILE A 11 15.44 6.14 -13.77
CA ILE A 11 15.42 4.86 -14.46
C ILE A 11 16.03 5.05 -15.86
N LYS A 12 16.73 4.05 -16.38
CA LYS A 12 17.57 4.14 -17.57
C LYS A 12 16.84 4.69 -18.81
N ASP A 13 15.57 4.40 -18.98
CA ASP A 13 14.70 4.89 -20.07
C ASP A 13 14.04 6.24 -19.76
N LYS A 14 14.34 6.86 -18.61
CA LYS A 14 13.74 8.09 -18.10
C LYS A 14 12.22 8.06 -17.92
N SER A 15 11.60 6.90 -17.94
CA SER A 15 10.15 6.72 -17.71
C SER A 15 9.75 6.78 -16.24
N GLY A 16 10.73 6.96 -15.33
CA GLY A 16 10.47 7.00 -13.89
C GLY A 16 11.72 7.25 -13.07
N ILE A 17 11.57 7.07 -11.77
CA ILE A 17 12.62 7.25 -10.77
C ILE A 17 12.87 5.95 -10.02
N ARG A 18 14.11 5.77 -9.61
CA ARG A 18 14.54 4.73 -8.68
C ARG A 18 14.92 5.38 -7.36
N LEU A 19 14.32 4.90 -6.31
CA LEU A 19 14.62 5.22 -4.93
C LEU A 19 15.38 4.04 -4.32
N LYS A 20 16.49 4.30 -3.64
CA LYS A 20 17.26 3.27 -2.94
C LYS A 20 17.45 3.69 -1.49
N LEU A 21 17.17 2.78 -0.57
CA LEU A 21 17.44 2.91 0.84
C LEU A 21 18.29 1.75 1.29
N ILE A 22 19.34 2.07 2.03
CA ILE A 22 20.22 1.10 2.70
C ILE A 22 20.01 1.30 4.20
N GLU A 23 20.06 0.24 4.96
CA GLU A 23 19.99 0.30 6.41
C GLU A 23 21.14 1.15 6.97
N THR A 24 20.93 1.65 8.18
CA THR A 24 21.89 2.46 8.92
C THR A 24 22.08 1.88 10.34
N ASP A 25 23.11 2.30 11.07
CA ASP A 25 23.28 1.90 12.48
C ASP A 25 22.03 2.21 13.30
N TYR A 26 21.41 3.37 13.05
CA TYR A 26 20.15 3.74 13.68
C TYR A 26 19.01 2.78 13.34
N SER A 27 18.82 2.43 12.09
CA SER A 27 17.75 1.49 11.71
C SER A 27 18.02 0.07 12.24
N ARG A 28 19.29 -0.37 12.28
CA ARG A 28 19.65 -1.66 12.85
C ARG A 28 19.43 -1.76 14.36
N SER A 29 19.51 -0.66 15.09
CA SER A 29 19.19 -0.65 16.53
C SER A 29 17.71 -0.95 16.82
N GLN A 30 16.82 -0.72 15.83
CA GLN A 30 15.39 -0.96 15.95
C GLN A 30 14.96 -2.25 15.23
N PHE A 31 15.63 -2.57 14.13
CA PHE A 31 15.36 -3.72 13.28
C PHE A 31 16.71 -4.32 12.86
N PRO A 32 17.22 -5.36 13.58
CA PRO A 32 18.62 -5.79 13.55
C PRO A 32 18.95 -6.64 12.32
N PHE A 33 18.64 -6.13 11.13
CA PHE A 33 18.92 -6.78 9.86
C PHE A 33 19.67 -5.84 8.91
N PHE A 34 20.54 -6.44 8.09
CA PHE A 34 21.16 -5.76 6.96
C PHE A 34 20.22 -5.90 5.77
N PHE A 35 19.77 -4.80 5.21
CA PHE A 35 18.84 -4.81 4.09
C PHE A 35 19.03 -3.64 3.13
N THR A 36 18.62 -3.87 1.90
CA THR A 36 18.48 -2.80 0.90
C THR A 36 17.07 -2.84 0.33
N LEU A 37 16.43 -1.65 0.25
CA LEU A 37 15.19 -1.44 -0.49
C LEU A 37 15.49 -0.70 -1.79
N ILE A 38 14.94 -1.19 -2.90
CA ILE A 38 14.95 -0.50 -4.19
C ILE A 38 13.50 -0.37 -4.64
N MET A 39 13.04 0.89 -4.79
CA MET A 39 11.69 1.18 -5.26
C MET A 39 11.78 1.90 -6.60
N ASP A 40 11.20 1.31 -7.63
CA ASP A 40 11.04 1.92 -8.95
C ASP A 40 9.62 2.44 -9.08
N VAL A 41 9.49 3.71 -9.41
CA VAL A 41 8.20 4.37 -9.65
C VAL A 41 8.18 4.81 -11.11
N GLN A 42 7.33 4.20 -11.91
CA GLN A 42 7.23 4.42 -13.36
C GLN A 42 5.85 4.93 -13.74
N LEU A 43 5.83 6.03 -14.49
CA LEU A 43 4.62 6.55 -15.10
C LEU A 43 4.47 5.95 -16.50
N LYS A 44 3.33 5.32 -16.74
CA LYS A 44 2.86 4.87 -18.07
C LYS A 44 1.70 5.76 -18.50
N GLU A 45 1.21 5.59 -19.71
CA GLU A 45 0.18 6.47 -20.30
C GLU A 45 -1.01 6.75 -19.36
N LYS A 46 -1.54 5.69 -18.69
CA LYS A 46 -2.71 5.79 -17.79
C LYS A 46 -2.49 5.07 -16.47
N SER A 47 -1.25 4.81 -16.10
CA SER A 47 -0.96 4.09 -14.87
C SER A 47 0.34 4.52 -14.22
N LEU A 48 0.35 4.44 -12.89
CA LEU A 48 1.54 4.50 -12.06
C LEU A 48 1.88 3.08 -11.61
N GLN A 49 3.05 2.59 -12.01
CA GLN A 49 3.58 1.30 -11.61
C GLN A 49 4.67 1.49 -10.56
N ILE A 50 4.58 0.73 -9.48
CA ILE A 50 5.55 0.75 -8.38
C ILE A 50 6.03 -0.68 -8.20
N SER A 51 7.33 -0.92 -8.33
CA SER A 51 7.96 -2.16 -7.90
C SER A 51 8.91 -1.91 -6.74
N VAL A 52 8.94 -2.83 -5.78
CA VAL A 52 9.81 -2.72 -4.60
C VAL A 52 10.57 -4.02 -4.43
N LYS A 53 11.90 -3.95 -4.54
CA LYS A 53 12.79 -5.06 -4.18
C LYS A 53 13.31 -4.88 -2.77
N ILE A 54 13.15 -5.91 -1.96
CA ILE A 54 13.62 -5.96 -0.59
C ILE A 54 14.67 -7.08 -0.52
N TYR A 55 15.92 -6.70 -0.29
CA TYR A 55 17.05 -7.63 -0.17
C TYR A 55 17.36 -7.86 1.30
N ASN A 56 17.44 -9.11 1.71
CA ASN A 56 18.01 -9.50 2.99
C ASN A 56 19.51 -9.80 2.80
N GLN A 57 20.35 -9.00 3.42
CA GLN A 57 21.82 -9.13 3.39
C GLN A 57 22.35 -9.63 4.75
N SER A 58 21.45 -10.13 5.61
CA SER A 58 21.77 -10.73 6.90
C SER A 58 22.02 -12.23 6.76
N LYS A 59 22.61 -12.83 7.79
CA LYS A 59 22.81 -14.28 7.91
C LYS A 59 21.56 -15.03 8.36
N ASP A 60 20.56 -14.31 8.87
CA ASP A 60 19.30 -14.84 9.40
C ASP A 60 18.13 -14.47 8.51
N SER A 61 17.06 -15.26 8.55
CA SER A 61 15.78 -14.95 7.89
C SER A 61 15.22 -13.64 8.41
N MET A 62 14.94 -12.70 7.51
CA MET A 62 14.44 -11.37 7.84
C MET A 62 12.92 -11.31 7.75
N PRO A 63 12.19 -11.18 8.86
CA PRO A 63 10.76 -10.99 8.82
C PRO A 63 10.43 -9.57 8.36
N PHE A 64 9.38 -9.41 7.57
CA PHE A 64 8.96 -8.08 7.14
C PHE A 64 7.45 -8.00 6.88
N SER A 65 6.95 -6.80 6.82
CA SER A 65 5.69 -6.40 6.20
C SER A 65 5.92 -5.09 5.45
N PHE A 66 5.19 -4.89 4.38
CA PHE A 66 5.32 -3.69 3.55
C PHE A 66 3.95 -3.16 3.15
N GLY A 67 3.84 -1.85 3.04
CA GLY A 67 2.63 -1.19 2.56
C GLY A 67 2.96 0.16 1.93
N LEU A 68 2.16 0.55 0.96
CA LEU A 68 2.13 1.90 0.41
C LEU A 68 0.97 2.67 1.02
N HIS A 69 1.10 4.00 1.14
CA HIS A 69 0.08 4.85 1.76
C HIS A 69 -0.27 6.05 0.84
N PRO A 70 -0.77 5.79 -0.37
CA PRO A 70 -1.14 6.84 -1.29
C PRO A 70 -2.42 7.55 -0.87
N TYR A 71 -2.46 8.85 -1.11
CA TYR A 71 -3.58 9.75 -0.85
C TYR A 71 -4.18 10.19 -2.17
N PHE A 72 -5.46 9.89 -2.38
CA PHE A 72 -6.20 10.34 -3.57
C PHE A 72 -7.15 11.46 -3.16
N GLN A 73 -6.93 12.65 -3.73
CA GLN A 73 -7.89 13.74 -3.57
C GLN A 73 -9.19 13.37 -4.26
N VAL A 74 -10.31 13.66 -3.62
CA VAL A 74 -11.64 13.42 -4.13
C VAL A 74 -12.50 14.69 -4.02
N SER A 75 -13.51 14.78 -4.88
CA SER A 75 -14.39 15.96 -4.92
C SER A 75 -15.32 16.05 -3.70
N ASN A 76 -15.84 14.92 -3.24
CA ASN A 76 -16.75 14.87 -2.09
C ASN A 76 -16.82 13.44 -1.53
N LEU A 77 -16.38 13.25 -0.29
CA LEU A 77 -16.38 11.95 0.40
C LEU A 77 -17.77 11.29 0.49
N GLN A 78 -18.86 12.07 0.51
CA GLN A 78 -20.22 11.54 0.56
C GLN A 78 -20.71 10.98 -0.79
N LYS A 79 -20.00 11.28 -1.89
CA LYS A 79 -20.38 10.88 -3.25
C LYS A 79 -19.38 9.92 -3.89
N ILE A 80 -18.41 9.46 -3.11
CA ILE A 80 -17.45 8.45 -3.55
C ILE A 80 -18.09 7.07 -3.50
N LYS A 81 -17.76 6.25 -4.50
CA LYS A 81 -18.08 4.84 -4.54
C LYS A 81 -16.78 4.04 -4.58
N ILE A 82 -16.75 2.92 -3.87
CA ILE A 82 -15.62 1.98 -3.89
C ILE A 82 -16.19 0.61 -4.25
N ASP A 83 -15.68 0.02 -5.33
CA ASP A 83 -16.06 -1.31 -5.79
C ASP A 83 -14.86 -2.27 -5.70
N GLY A 84 -15.14 -3.59 -5.68
CA GLY A 84 -14.13 -4.64 -5.65
C GLY A 84 -13.71 -5.07 -4.24
N LEU A 85 -14.29 -4.47 -3.20
CA LEU A 85 -14.07 -4.92 -1.82
C LEU A 85 -14.94 -6.15 -1.50
N PRO A 86 -14.47 -7.08 -0.67
CA PRO A 86 -15.28 -8.19 -0.16
C PRO A 86 -16.39 -7.65 0.75
N GLU A 87 -17.41 -8.49 1.03
CA GLU A 87 -18.51 -8.13 1.91
C GLU A 87 -18.03 -7.75 3.32
N LYS A 88 -17.05 -8.50 3.83
CA LYS A 88 -16.49 -8.31 5.19
C LYS A 88 -15.15 -7.60 5.14
N CYS A 89 -14.95 -6.74 6.13
CA CYS A 89 -13.67 -6.07 6.40
C CYS A 89 -13.41 -6.03 7.91
N ILE A 90 -12.22 -5.62 8.29
CA ILE A 90 -11.82 -5.41 9.68
C ILE A 90 -11.75 -3.92 9.93
N ASP A 91 -12.61 -3.39 10.77
CA ASP A 91 -12.51 -2.03 11.28
C ASP A 91 -11.28 -1.95 12.20
N GLN A 92 -10.25 -1.21 11.78
CA GLN A 92 -8.98 -1.12 12.49
C GLN A 92 -9.04 -0.19 13.73
N THR A 93 -10.13 0.54 13.91
CA THR A 93 -10.33 1.38 15.11
C THR A 93 -10.70 0.56 16.35
N ASN A 94 -11.35 -0.59 16.13
CA ASN A 94 -11.82 -1.46 17.22
C ASN A 94 -11.48 -2.94 17.01
N MET A 95 -10.82 -3.28 15.89
CA MET A 95 -10.40 -4.63 15.48
C MET A 95 -11.55 -5.62 15.32
N LYS A 96 -12.74 -5.14 14.94
CA LYS A 96 -13.93 -5.97 14.72
C LYS A 96 -14.21 -6.20 13.24
N VAL A 97 -14.71 -7.38 12.94
CA VAL A 97 -15.24 -7.70 11.61
C VAL A 97 -16.56 -6.95 11.42
N THR A 98 -16.69 -6.26 10.30
CA THR A 98 -17.88 -5.49 9.91
C THR A 98 -18.15 -5.64 8.41
N ASN A 99 -19.21 -5.01 7.92
CA ASN A 99 -19.49 -4.98 6.49
C ASN A 99 -18.74 -3.82 5.83
N ALA A 100 -18.07 -4.07 4.70
CA ALA A 100 -17.39 -3.03 3.93
C ALA A 100 -18.38 -1.94 3.46
N SER A 101 -19.61 -2.31 3.10
CA SER A 101 -20.67 -1.36 2.73
C SER A 101 -21.03 -0.37 3.83
N ASP A 102 -20.95 -0.78 5.11
CA ASP A 102 -21.22 0.09 6.25
C ASP A 102 -20.09 1.10 6.44
N GLN A 103 -18.85 0.68 6.27
CA GLN A 103 -17.68 1.56 6.29
C GLN A 103 -17.71 2.57 5.15
N ILE A 104 -18.04 2.13 3.92
CA ILE A 104 -18.15 3.01 2.75
C ILE A 104 -19.21 4.10 2.97
N ARG A 105 -20.35 3.78 3.59
CA ARG A 105 -21.40 4.78 3.89
C ARG A 105 -20.94 5.89 4.82
N ILE A 106 -19.93 5.68 5.64
CA ILE A 106 -19.43 6.65 6.62
C ILE A 106 -18.07 7.24 6.28
N LEU A 107 -17.57 7.13 5.03
CA LEU A 107 -16.29 7.71 4.60
C LEU A 107 -16.11 9.17 5.05
N ALA A 108 -17.18 9.97 4.98
CA ALA A 108 -17.17 11.38 5.40
C ALA A 108 -17.11 11.60 6.93
N LYS A 109 -17.21 10.54 7.73
CA LYS A 109 -17.07 10.59 9.20
C LYS A 109 -15.67 10.14 9.68
N GLY A 110 -14.86 9.63 8.76
CA GLY A 110 -13.59 9.01 9.05
C GLY A 110 -13.72 7.50 9.20
N VAL A 111 -12.92 6.76 8.43
CA VAL A 111 -12.83 5.30 8.49
C VAL A 111 -11.38 4.85 8.46
N ASP A 112 -11.13 3.68 8.99
CA ASP A 112 -9.86 2.97 8.90
C ASP A 112 -10.17 1.47 8.92
N PHE A 113 -10.25 0.85 7.74
CA PHE A 113 -10.57 -0.56 7.65
C PHE A 113 -9.71 -1.31 6.64
N LEU A 114 -9.49 -2.56 6.93
CA LEU A 114 -8.67 -3.50 6.17
C LEU A 114 -9.56 -4.58 5.55
N SER A 115 -9.26 -4.94 4.30
CA SER A 115 -9.94 -6.01 3.57
C SER A 115 -8.95 -6.85 2.76
N TYR A 116 -9.40 -8.02 2.30
CA TYR A 116 -8.66 -8.96 1.46
C TYR A 116 -9.43 -9.16 0.15
N PRO A 117 -9.35 -8.22 -0.80
CA PRO A 117 -10.07 -8.33 -2.06
C PRO A 117 -9.48 -9.43 -2.94
N SER A 118 -10.34 -10.10 -3.72
CA SER A 118 -9.93 -11.11 -4.71
C SER A 118 -9.72 -10.54 -6.11
N SER A 119 -9.99 -9.25 -6.29
CA SER A 119 -9.87 -8.55 -7.58
C SER A 119 -9.42 -7.11 -7.34
N SER A 120 -9.21 -6.34 -8.43
CA SER A 120 -8.88 -4.92 -8.32
C SER A 120 -9.94 -4.14 -7.53
N VAL A 121 -9.50 -3.14 -6.75
CA VAL A 121 -10.39 -2.19 -6.07
C VAL A 121 -10.43 -0.89 -6.85
N LYS A 122 -11.64 -0.36 -7.05
CA LYS A 122 -11.88 0.86 -7.82
C LYS A 122 -12.49 1.95 -6.94
N LEU A 123 -11.88 3.11 -6.97
CA LEU A 123 -12.37 4.34 -6.35
C LEU A 123 -12.98 5.22 -7.42
N PHE A 124 -14.28 5.47 -7.35
CA PHE A 124 -15.03 6.31 -8.28
C PHE A 124 -15.33 7.67 -7.65
N ASP A 125 -14.89 8.72 -8.31
CA ASP A 125 -15.31 10.09 -8.03
C ASP A 125 -16.22 10.59 -9.16
N SER A 126 -17.51 10.51 -8.95
CA SER A 126 -18.50 10.84 -9.98
C SER A 126 -18.54 12.33 -10.33
N LEU A 127 -18.14 13.21 -9.42
CA LEU A 127 -18.14 14.67 -9.67
C LEU A 127 -16.98 15.09 -10.57
N SER A 128 -15.79 14.52 -10.33
CA SER A 128 -14.62 14.77 -11.19
C SER A 128 -14.54 13.82 -12.38
N ARG A 129 -15.43 12.82 -12.44
CA ARG A 129 -15.47 11.77 -13.48
C ARG A 129 -14.18 10.95 -13.56
N ASN A 130 -13.52 10.76 -12.42
CA ASN A 130 -12.27 10.01 -12.29
C ASN A 130 -12.51 8.65 -11.67
N VAL A 131 -11.76 7.65 -12.14
CA VAL A 131 -11.66 6.32 -11.54
C VAL A 131 -10.20 6.02 -11.29
N ILE A 132 -9.87 5.67 -10.06
CA ILE A 132 -8.59 5.09 -9.70
C ILE A 132 -8.81 3.60 -9.46
N GLU A 133 -8.07 2.76 -10.17
CA GLU A 133 -8.11 1.31 -10.01
C GLU A 133 -6.77 0.84 -9.43
N LEU A 134 -6.82 0.23 -8.24
CA LEU A 134 -5.70 -0.48 -7.64
C LEU A 134 -5.73 -1.94 -8.08
N ILE A 135 -4.66 -2.36 -8.76
CA ILE A 135 -4.47 -3.73 -9.22
C ILE A 135 -3.50 -4.42 -8.29
N TYR A 136 -3.93 -5.55 -7.74
CA TYR A 136 -3.16 -6.35 -6.80
C TYR A 136 -2.26 -7.36 -7.50
N GLN A 137 -1.13 -7.62 -6.87
CA GLN A 137 -0.27 -8.75 -7.17
C GLN A 137 0.25 -9.29 -5.82
N GLU A 138 0.00 -10.57 -5.56
CA GLU A 138 0.53 -11.21 -4.35
C GLU A 138 2.04 -10.97 -4.19
N PRO A 139 2.49 -10.70 -2.97
CA PRO A 139 1.77 -10.69 -1.69
C PRO A 139 1.21 -9.29 -1.30
N MET A 140 1.09 -8.32 -2.22
CA MET A 140 0.51 -6.98 -1.97
C MET A 140 -1.02 -6.99 -2.07
N ASP A 141 -1.69 -8.02 -1.56
CA ASP A 141 -3.10 -8.37 -1.77
C ASP A 141 -4.04 -7.97 -0.63
N THR A 142 -3.54 -7.19 0.31
CA THR A 142 -4.34 -6.58 1.39
C THR A 142 -4.63 -5.13 1.03
N SER A 143 -5.86 -4.67 1.23
CA SER A 143 -6.25 -3.28 0.99
C SER A 143 -6.71 -2.60 2.27
N VAL A 144 -6.12 -1.45 2.56
CA VAL A 144 -6.61 -0.54 3.61
C VAL A 144 -7.26 0.66 2.98
N ILE A 145 -8.44 0.99 3.48
CA ILE A 145 -9.17 2.21 3.13
C ILE A 145 -9.18 3.11 4.36
N TRP A 146 -8.64 4.32 4.19
CA TRP A 146 -8.59 5.31 5.25
C TRP A 146 -9.06 6.68 4.76
N THR A 147 -9.82 7.37 5.60
CA THR A 147 -10.22 8.76 5.38
C THR A 147 -10.03 9.57 6.65
N ASP A 148 -9.73 10.86 6.52
CA ASP A 148 -9.51 11.77 7.65
C ASP A 148 -10.19 13.12 7.39
N PRO A 149 -11.52 13.22 7.60
CA PRO A 149 -12.26 14.46 7.47
C PRO A 149 -11.72 15.56 8.43
N PRO A 150 -11.74 16.85 7.99
CA PRO A 150 -12.49 17.39 6.86
C PRO A 150 -11.77 17.27 5.50
N ARG A 151 -10.59 16.64 5.45
CA ARG A 151 -9.85 16.48 4.19
C ARG A 151 -10.65 15.65 3.19
N GLN A 152 -10.79 16.17 1.96
CA GLN A 152 -11.48 15.47 0.87
C GLN A 152 -10.49 14.52 0.18
N MET A 153 -10.17 13.41 0.83
CA MET A 153 -9.26 12.41 0.33
C MET A 153 -9.61 11.00 0.80
N VAL A 154 -9.24 10.02 0.00
CA VAL A 154 -9.29 8.60 0.34
C VAL A 154 -7.89 8.02 0.16
N CYS A 155 -7.39 7.30 1.16
CA CYS A 155 -6.26 6.42 0.98
C CYS A 155 -6.76 5.05 0.52
N LEU A 156 -6.17 4.58 -0.56
CA LEU A 156 -6.37 3.23 -1.09
C LEU A 156 -5.01 2.53 -1.07
N GLU A 157 -4.77 1.76 -0.01
CA GLU A 157 -3.43 1.34 0.39
C GLU A 157 -3.22 -0.15 0.16
N PRO A 158 -2.34 -0.53 -0.76
CA PRO A 158 -1.93 -1.93 -0.90
C PRO A 158 -0.91 -2.29 0.18
N TRP A 159 -1.20 -3.35 0.94
CA TRP A 159 -0.32 -3.89 1.97
C TRP A 159 -0.07 -5.38 1.75
N THR A 160 1.04 -5.89 2.31
CA THR A 160 1.34 -7.33 2.33
C THR A 160 0.67 -8.04 3.50
N SER A 161 0.38 -7.34 4.58
CA SER A 161 0.05 -7.94 5.87
C SER A 161 -0.77 -6.97 6.72
N PRO A 162 -1.60 -7.46 7.65
CA PRO A 162 -2.31 -6.61 8.60
C PRO A 162 -1.35 -5.96 9.61
N ARG A 163 -1.88 -5.02 10.40
CA ARG A 163 -1.15 -4.40 11.52
C ARG A 163 -0.67 -5.46 12.51
N ASN A 164 0.49 -5.21 13.09
CA ASN A 164 1.14 -6.09 14.07
C ASN A 164 1.53 -7.48 13.55
N SER A 165 1.54 -7.73 12.26
CA SER A 165 1.87 -9.02 11.65
C SER A 165 3.22 -9.58 12.13
N LEU A 166 4.22 -8.74 12.39
CA LEU A 166 5.52 -9.18 12.90
C LEU A 166 5.44 -9.73 14.33
N VAL A 167 4.43 -9.36 15.10
CA VAL A 167 4.19 -9.83 16.47
C VAL A 167 3.23 -11.01 16.49
N THR A 168 2.11 -10.90 15.77
CA THR A 168 1.06 -11.92 15.75
C THR A 168 1.41 -13.13 14.88
N GLY A 169 2.30 -12.95 13.91
CA GLY A 169 2.60 -13.95 12.88
C GLY A 169 1.57 -13.99 11.74
N ASP A 170 0.47 -13.24 11.85
CA ASP A 170 -0.57 -13.24 10.81
C ASP A 170 -0.04 -12.64 9.51
N ARG A 171 -0.02 -13.45 8.43
CA ARG A 171 0.54 -13.09 7.11
C ARG A 171 1.95 -12.51 7.17
N LYS A 172 2.73 -12.85 8.18
CA LYS A 172 4.13 -12.45 8.30
C LYS A 172 4.94 -13.05 7.14
N LEU A 173 5.63 -12.19 6.41
CA LEU A 173 6.56 -12.61 5.36
C LEU A 173 7.99 -12.68 5.87
N GLU A 174 8.79 -13.53 5.24
CA GLU A 174 10.21 -13.70 5.56
C GLU A 174 11.04 -13.80 4.27
N ILE A 175 12.21 -13.19 4.30
CA ILE A 175 13.20 -13.29 3.23
C ILE A 175 14.39 -14.04 3.79
N LYS A 176 14.79 -15.16 3.15
CA LYS A 176 15.95 -15.94 3.57
C LYS A 176 17.25 -15.15 3.41
N PRO A 177 18.33 -15.58 4.08
CA PRO A 177 19.65 -14.97 3.91
C PRO A 177 20.05 -14.87 2.44
N GLU A 178 20.61 -13.73 2.04
CA GLU A 178 21.10 -13.41 0.70
C GLU A 178 20.04 -13.52 -0.43
N GLU A 179 18.74 -13.60 -0.07
CA GLU A 179 17.63 -13.59 -1.02
C GLU A 179 16.94 -12.22 -1.07
N TYR A 180 16.03 -12.07 -2.02
CA TYR A 180 15.16 -10.90 -2.12
C TYR A 180 13.73 -11.31 -2.50
N ILE A 181 12.80 -10.41 -2.24
CA ILE A 181 11.42 -10.46 -2.75
C ILE A 181 11.16 -9.22 -3.60
N GLU A 182 10.32 -9.35 -4.61
CA GLU A 182 9.86 -8.22 -5.42
C GLU A 182 8.35 -8.08 -5.27
N LEU A 183 7.91 -6.87 -4.95
CA LEU A 183 6.51 -6.49 -4.74
C LEU A 183 6.08 -5.56 -5.87
N PHE A 184 4.85 -5.72 -6.34
CA PHE A 184 4.32 -4.90 -7.44
C PHE A 184 2.97 -4.28 -7.07
N THR A 185 2.79 -3.04 -7.47
CA THR A 185 1.52 -2.31 -7.35
C THR A 185 1.29 -1.49 -8.60
N THR A 186 0.07 -1.49 -9.10
CA THR A 186 -0.32 -0.63 -10.22
C THR A 186 -1.59 0.15 -9.87
N PHE A 187 -1.52 1.47 -10.01
CA PHE A 187 -2.67 2.37 -9.98
C PHE A 187 -2.97 2.79 -11.41
N LYS A 188 -4.18 2.47 -11.89
CA LYS A 188 -4.67 2.97 -13.19
C LYS A 188 -5.60 4.14 -12.98
N HIS A 189 -5.48 5.13 -13.85
CA HIS A 189 -6.40 6.25 -13.95
C HIS A 189 -7.28 6.10 -15.19
N ASN A 190 -8.58 6.17 -15.00
CA ASN A 190 -9.58 6.20 -16.06
C ASN A 190 -10.56 7.34 -15.83
N SER A 191 -11.20 7.81 -16.88
CA SER A 191 -12.34 8.72 -16.83
C SER A 191 -13.57 8.07 -17.45
N PHE A 192 -14.78 8.47 -17.03
CA PHE A 192 -16.05 7.94 -17.53
C PHE A 192 -17.05 9.07 -17.85
#